data_57f7d620cb097ee559217f7169bcd1ab
#
_entry.id   57f7d620cb097ee559217f7169bcd1ab
#
_cell.length_a   1.000
_cell.length_b   1.000
_cell.length_c   1.000
_cell.angle_alpha   90.00
_cell.angle_beta   90.00
_cell.angle_gamma   90.00
#
_symmetry.space_group_name_H-M   'P 1'
#
loop_
_entity.id
_entity.type
_entity.pdbx_description
1 polymer ?
#
loop_
_entity_poly.entity_id
_entity_poly.type
_entity_poly.pdbx_seq_one_letter_code
_entity_poly.pdbx_strand_id
1 'polypeptide(L)'
;MRIREIGGYPSHYAKGIPELLREVKPQLFVCGHSHILKVIYDKKYQLLHLNPGAIGKYGQQKSRTMLRFEIHEGHISQMDVIEYEINC
;
A
#
# COMPACT_ATOMS: atom_id res chain seq x y z
N MET A 1 -8.00 -14.44 -2.88
CA MET A 1 -7.03 -13.96 -1.89
C MET A 1 -7.74 -13.03 -0.93
N ARG A 2 -7.62 -13.30 0.35
CA ARG A 2 -8.19 -12.42 1.36
C ARG A 2 -7.10 -11.58 1.98
N ILE A 3 -7.15 -10.28 1.72
CA ILE A 3 -6.27 -9.32 2.36
C ILE A 3 -7.15 -8.36 3.13
N ARG A 4 -6.83 -8.16 4.41
CA ARG A 4 -7.53 -7.17 5.22
C ARG A 4 -7.16 -5.78 4.71
N GLU A 5 -8.16 -5.05 4.24
CA GLU A 5 -7.93 -3.69 3.76
C GLU A 5 -7.70 -2.73 4.92
N ILE A 6 -6.75 -1.83 4.75
CA ILE A 6 -6.38 -0.82 5.73
C ILE A 6 -6.36 0.52 5.00
N GLY A 7 -6.83 1.55 5.70
CA GLY A 7 -6.87 2.90 5.15
C GLY A 7 -8.26 3.36 4.74
N GLY A 8 -9.19 2.43 4.47
CA GLY A 8 -10.63 2.69 4.35
C GLY A 8 -11.10 3.64 3.26
N TYR A 9 -10.22 4.20 2.45
CA TYR A 9 -10.56 5.18 1.43
C TYR A 9 -10.28 4.65 0.04
N PRO A 10 -11.03 5.11 -1.00
CA PRO A 10 -10.68 4.77 -2.37
C PRO A 10 -9.24 5.16 -2.69
N SER A 11 -8.62 4.40 -3.56
CA SER A 11 -7.26 4.69 -3.98
C SER A 11 -7.22 6.00 -4.78
N HIS A 12 -6.24 6.84 -4.45
CA HIS A 12 -5.96 8.05 -5.19
C HIS A 12 -4.60 7.94 -5.84
N TYR A 13 -4.52 8.35 -7.09
CA TYR A 13 -3.30 8.25 -7.86
C TYR A 13 -2.86 9.63 -8.32
N ALA A 14 -1.54 9.85 -8.35
CA ALA A 14 -0.97 11.07 -8.89
C ALA A 14 -1.30 11.19 -10.38
N LYS A 15 -1.23 12.43 -10.88
CA LYS A 15 -1.51 12.72 -12.28
C LYS A 15 -0.63 11.88 -13.19
N GLY A 16 -1.23 11.26 -14.19
CA GLY A 16 -0.54 10.42 -15.16
C GLY A 16 -0.50 8.95 -14.78
N ILE A 17 -0.70 8.61 -13.51
CA ILE A 17 -0.67 7.23 -13.06
C ILE A 17 -1.87 6.42 -13.59
N PRO A 18 -3.12 6.92 -13.58
CA PRO A 18 -4.23 6.12 -14.09
C PRO A 18 -4.04 5.67 -15.54
N GLU A 19 -3.46 6.52 -16.39
CA GLU A 19 -3.19 6.16 -17.78
C GLU A 19 -2.17 5.03 -17.84
N LEU A 20 -1.13 5.10 -17.04
CA LEU A 20 -0.10 4.08 -16.97
C LEU A 20 -0.67 2.76 -16.46
N LEU A 21 -1.56 2.80 -15.46
CA LEU A 21 -2.18 1.60 -14.93
C LEU A 21 -3.06 0.90 -15.98
N ARG A 22 -3.74 1.66 -16.81
CA ARG A 22 -4.54 1.09 -17.91
C ARG A 22 -3.67 0.45 -18.97
N GLU A 23 -2.48 0.99 -19.21
CA GLU A 23 -1.55 0.47 -20.20
C GLU A 23 -0.80 -0.75 -19.69
N VAL A 24 -0.21 -0.66 -18.49
CA VAL A 24 0.65 -1.71 -17.93
C VAL A 24 -0.15 -2.85 -17.30
N LYS A 25 -1.30 -2.54 -16.70
CA LYS A 25 -2.16 -3.49 -16.00
C LYS A 25 -1.43 -4.30 -14.93
N PRO A 26 -0.77 -3.61 -13.97
CA PRO A 26 -0.04 -4.32 -12.91
C PRO A 26 -1.01 -4.98 -11.94
N GLN A 27 -0.54 -6.01 -11.24
CA GLN A 27 -1.28 -6.63 -10.16
C GLN A 27 -1.01 -5.96 -8.81
N LEU A 28 0.07 -5.21 -8.72
CA LEU A 28 0.53 -4.57 -7.50
C LEU A 28 1.02 -3.17 -7.82
N PHE A 29 0.57 -2.19 -7.07
CA PHE A 29 1.03 -0.82 -7.15
C PHE A 29 1.48 -0.37 -5.75
N VAL A 30 2.73 0.04 -5.64
CA VAL A 30 3.30 0.50 -4.38
C VAL A 30 3.63 1.98 -4.49
N CYS A 31 3.19 2.76 -3.54
CA CYS A 31 3.49 4.18 -3.49
C CYS A 31 3.92 4.58 -2.08
N GLY A 32 4.35 5.81 -1.94
CA GLY A 32 4.76 6.38 -0.66
C GLY A 32 4.39 7.85 -0.59
N HIS A 33 5.22 8.65 0.01
CA HIS A 33 5.13 10.10 0.16
C HIS A 33 4.12 10.57 1.21
N SER A 34 2.88 10.07 1.19
CA SER A 34 1.87 10.52 2.17
C SER A 34 2.17 10.06 3.59
N HIS A 35 3.01 9.03 3.77
CA HIS A 35 3.30 8.36 5.05
C HIS A 35 2.07 7.70 5.67
N ILE A 36 1.00 7.53 4.89
CA ILE A 36 -0.25 6.92 5.37
C ILE A 36 -0.29 5.46 4.94
N LEU A 37 -0.30 4.57 5.94
CA LEU A 37 -0.42 3.14 5.69
C LEU A 37 -1.72 2.83 4.95
N LYS A 38 -1.62 2.08 3.85
CA LYS A 38 -2.77 1.70 3.05
C LYS A 38 -2.55 0.32 2.43
N VAL A 39 -3.54 -0.53 2.55
CA VAL A 39 -3.60 -1.82 1.88
C VAL A 39 -5.02 -1.94 1.31
N ILE A 40 -5.18 -1.64 0.03
CA ILE A 40 -6.50 -1.56 -0.61
C ILE A 40 -6.46 -2.27 -1.95
N TYR A 41 -7.46 -3.12 -2.22
CA TYR A 41 -7.66 -3.68 -3.53
C TYR A 41 -8.50 -2.71 -4.37
N ASP A 42 -7.94 -2.22 -5.47
CA ASP A 42 -8.61 -1.31 -6.37
C ASP A 42 -9.32 -2.10 -7.45
N LYS A 43 -10.65 -2.16 -7.34
CA LYS A 43 -11.48 -2.93 -8.27
C LYS A 43 -11.49 -2.33 -9.67
N LYS A 44 -11.31 -1.02 -9.78
CA LYS A 44 -11.34 -0.33 -11.08
C LYS A 44 -10.15 -0.76 -11.95
N TYR A 45 -8.96 -0.88 -11.34
CA TYR A 45 -7.75 -1.24 -12.05
C TYR A 45 -7.32 -2.69 -11.78
N GLN A 46 -8.08 -3.40 -10.94
CA GLN A 46 -7.81 -4.80 -10.59
C GLN A 46 -6.38 -5.00 -10.08
N LEU A 47 -6.00 -4.16 -9.12
CA LEU A 47 -4.66 -4.22 -8.53
C LEU A 47 -4.73 -4.04 -7.02
N LEU A 48 -3.69 -4.50 -6.35
CA LEU A 48 -3.50 -4.25 -4.93
C LEU A 48 -2.67 -2.97 -4.78
N HIS A 49 -3.26 -1.97 -4.15
CA HIS A 49 -2.60 -0.68 -3.91
C HIS A 49 -2.05 -0.67 -2.49
N LEU A 50 -0.74 -0.53 -2.37
CA LEU A 50 -0.05 -0.51 -1.08
C LEU A 50 0.66 0.82 -0.86
N ASN A 51 0.56 1.31 0.37
CA ASN A 51 1.46 2.32 0.88
C ASN A 51 1.92 1.81 2.25
N PRO A 52 3.23 1.54 2.44
CA PRO A 52 3.70 0.97 3.70
C PRO A 52 3.71 1.96 4.87
N GLY A 53 3.28 3.19 4.67
CA GLY A 53 3.42 4.22 5.67
C GLY A 53 4.84 4.71 5.72
N ALA A 54 5.35 5.00 6.90
CA ALA A 54 6.73 5.46 7.06
C ALA A 54 7.41 4.73 8.21
N ILE A 55 8.61 4.23 7.97
CA ILE A 55 9.44 3.62 9.01
C ILE A 55 10.28 4.68 9.74
N GLY A 56 10.42 5.86 9.15
CA GLY A 56 11.13 6.97 9.76
C GLY A 56 10.34 7.65 10.87
N LYS A 57 11.03 8.50 11.63
CA LYS A 57 10.42 9.21 12.77
C LYS A 57 9.80 10.54 12.37
N TYR A 58 10.08 11.01 11.15
CA TYR A 58 9.64 12.34 10.69
C TYR A 58 8.38 12.23 9.86
N GLY A 59 7.50 13.21 10.00
CA GLY A 59 6.24 13.27 9.30
C GLY A 59 5.07 13.38 10.27
N GLN A 60 3.86 13.25 9.76
CA GLN A 60 2.63 13.39 10.55
C GLN A 60 2.10 12.05 11.06
N GLN A 61 2.77 10.96 10.73
CA GLN A 61 2.35 9.65 11.17
C GLN A 61 2.52 9.47 12.68
N LYS A 62 1.58 8.76 13.30
CA LYS A 62 1.61 8.50 14.75
C LYS A 62 2.43 7.26 15.10
N SER A 63 2.70 6.41 14.13
CA SER A 63 3.52 5.23 14.32
C SER A 63 4.38 4.99 13.10
N ARG A 64 5.43 4.21 13.30
CA ARG A 64 6.32 3.78 12.22
C ARG A 64 5.79 2.47 11.70
N THR A 65 5.60 2.38 10.37
CA THR A 65 5.02 1.19 9.78
C THR A 65 5.82 0.70 8.60
N MET A 66 5.71 -0.59 8.33
CA MET A 66 6.21 -1.23 7.13
C MET A 66 5.32 -2.42 6.80
N LEU A 67 5.37 -2.87 5.57
CA LEU A 67 4.62 -4.02 5.12
C LEU A 67 5.56 -5.16 4.74
N ARG A 68 5.13 -6.39 5.03
CA ARG A 68 5.82 -7.60 4.61
C ARG A 68 4.81 -8.55 4.01
N PHE A 69 5.15 -9.15 2.89
CA PHE A 69 4.28 -10.12 2.24
C PHE A 69 5.10 -11.09 1.40
N GLU A 70 4.46 -12.15 0.97
CA GLU A 70 5.07 -13.16 0.12
C GLU A 70 4.41 -13.13 -1.26
N ILE A 71 5.20 -13.40 -2.29
CA ILE A 71 4.71 -13.60 -3.65
C ILE A 71 5.12 -15.00 -4.06
N HIS A 72 4.12 -15.82 -4.44
CA HIS A 72 4.37 -17.17 -4.90
C HIS A 72 3.50 -17.43 -6.12
N GLU A 73 4.12 -17.76 -7.23
CA GLU A 73 3.43 -18.04 -8.51
C GLU A 73 2.40 -16.97 -8.87
N GLY A 74 2.78 -15.69 -8.70
CA GLY A 74 1.89 -14.57 -8.99
C GLY A 74 0.85 -14.27 -7.94
N HIS A 75 0.84 -15.00 -6.82
CA HIS A 75 -0.11 -14.77 -5.74
C HIS A 75 0.56 -14.07 -4.57
N ILE A 76 -0.10 -13.04 -4.07
CA ILE A 76 0.35 -12.30 -2.90
C ILE A 76 -0.37 -12.86 -1.68
N SER A 77 0.40 -13.19 -0.65
CA SER A 77 -0.12 -13.78 0.58
C SER A 77 0.72 -13.37 1.78
N GLN A 78 0.28 -13.75 2.97
CA GLN A 78 1.00 -13.49 4.22
C GLN A 78 1.29 -12.01 4.42
N MET A 79 0.29 -11.16 4.15
CA MET A 79 0.43 -9.72 4.31
C MET A 79 0.44 -9.38 5.79
N ASP A 80 1.56 -8.81 6.25
CA ASP A 80 1.73 -8.36 7.62
C ASP A 80 2.02 -6.87 7.67
N VAL A 81 1.39 -6.18 8.60
CA VAL A 81 1.75 -4.83 8.97
C VAL A 81 2.66 -4.89 10.18
N ILE A 82 3.84 -4.31 10.05
CA ILE A 82 4.80 -4.23 11.16
C ILE A 82 4.77 -2.79 11.65
N GLU A 83 4.45 -2.61 12.93
CA GLU A 83 4.24 -1.30 13.50
C GLU A 83 5.16 -1.08 14.70
N TYR A 84 5.79 0.08 14.75
CA TYR A 84 6.59 0.52 15.87
C TYR A 84 6.08 1.86 16.36
N GLU A 85 6.02 2.03 17.68
CA GLU A 85 5.67 3.32 18.25
C GLU A 85 6.77 4.35 17.98
N ILE A 86 6.35 5.59 17.81
CA ILE A 86 7.30 6.70 17.74
C ILE A 86 7.49 7.21 19.16
N ASN A 87 8.68 6.95 19.69
CA ASN A 87 9.06 7.45 21.01
C ASN A 87 9.72 8.81 20.86
N CYS A 88 9.18 9.78 21.52
CA CYS A 88 9.75 11.12 21.56
C CYS A 88 10.76 11.22 22.70
#